data_c8eb24b8ca6be1f7cd04a3ecfb4b4d00
#
_entry.id   c8eb24b8ca6be1f7cd04a3ecfb4b4d00
#
_cell.length_a   1.000
_cell.length_b   1.000
_cell.length_c   1.000
_cell.angle_alpha   90.00
_cell.angle_beta   90.00
_cell.angle_gamma   90.00
#
_symmetry.space_group_name_H-M   'P 1'
#
loop_
_entity.id
_entity.type
_entity.pdbx_description
1 polymer ?
#
loop_
_entity_poly.entity_id
_entity_poly.type
_entity_poly.pdbx_seq_one_letter_code
_entity_poly.pdbx_strand_id
1 'polypeptide(L)'
;YNLFCSFAYTIYNMSHSMMVPLSTRNSSQRGLLSVFNQVASIMVTGIFVALLFPMLFLPFMGSSKTVWIGVMSVICVAMFPIMLLEYYFTKERVSEEQGKTQTVKVPYVSQIKAVFTDKILVLLLAYCFISSIGSTLKTSTMVYYCNYVLGTYNDGITQVLINVIGGLPMGIGIFAVWPLAKKFGKARLTVFGLLLVAIGSLVSWIAPTNMYIVLTGQFIKNIGGLPGAYLFMALFADSFDHLEWKTGFRSDGFAMSVYSAIVVALVGVGTAVLNAFLTASGYIPPINAGSLAEAEAILAQNGWIPQMSLELYKPTLDGTFTIGIMQSEATMNAISFLYLGLELFTGLICAGLFAFVGVEKTLGKKQQMIRERQKKACEAEGKVWVAPEIRLEQEQKRAEEEAEADFRRELQARCEKKGLDYQTELEKHIEEVRIKEEKQAEKERLAKIKAEEKAKIAADKKAAKLAKLTPEQRRKYDARMEKRKAREDAAWEIERAKGEIIYNKMQAELAAKEAKQ
;
A
#
# COMPACT_ATOMS: atom_id res chain seq x y z
N TYR A 1 -12.35 25.83 -0.12
CA TYR A 1 -12.66 24.46 -0.51
C TYR A 1 -11.41 23.57 -0.47
N ASN A 2 -10.36 23.87 -1.25
CA ASN A 2 -9.13 23.04 -1.35
C ASN A 2 -8.44 22.87 0.01
N LEU A 3 -8.36 23.89 0.84
CA LEU A 3 -7.76 23.83 2.17
C LEU A 3 -8.54 22.88 3.09
N PHE A 4 -9.86 22.96 3.08
CA PHE A 4 -10.73 22.08 3.87
C PHE A 4 -10.61 20.62 3.40
N CYS A 5 -10.69 20.37 2.09
CA CYS A 5 -10.55 19.04 1.53
C CYS A 5 -9.19 18.43 1.84
N SER A 6 -8.09 19.19 1.69
CA SER A 6 -6.75 18.71 2.00
C SER A 6 -6.58 18.38 3.49
N PHE A 7 -7.13 19.19 4.37
CA PHE A 7 -7.08 18.96 5.82
C PHE A 7 -7.87 17.70 6.21
N ALA A 8 -9.13 17.60 5.78
CA ALA A 8 -9.99 16.44 6.05
C ALA A 8 -9.40 15.15 5.47
N TYR A 9 -8.90 15.20 4.24
CA TYR A 9 -8.25 14.06 3.59
C TYR A 9 -6.99 13.61 4.33
N THR A 10 -6.17 14.54 4.81
CA THR A 10 -4.95 14.20 5.55
C THR A 10 -5.28 13.46 6.85
N ILE A 11 -6.28 13.93 7.61
CA ILE A 11 -6.72 13.27 8.84
C ILE A 11 -7.25 11.87 8.55
N TYR A 12 -8.13 11.75 7.56
CA TYR A 12 -8.71 10.46 7.17
C TYR A 12 -7.63 9.48 6.69
N ASN A 13 -6.78 9.91 5.76
CA ASN A 13 -5.72 9.06 5.19
C ASN A 13 -4.72 8.61 6.24
N MET A 14 -4.38 9.47 7.20
CA MET A 14 -3.51 9.11 8.32
C MET A 14 -4.16 8.02 9.18
N SER A 15 -5.42 8.20 9.58
CA SER A 15 -6.16 7.23 10.40
C SER A 15 -6.31 5.88 9.68
N HIS A 16 -6.72 5.89 8.42
CA HIS A 16 -6.87 4.69 7.59
C HIS A 16 -5.54 3.93 7.44
N SER A 17 -4.45 4.64 7.16
CA SER A 17 -3.13 4.03 6.97
C SER A 17 -2.57 3.40 8.25
N MET A 18 -2.97 3.89 9.42
CA MET A 18 -2.58 3.33 10.72
C MET A 18 -3.25 2.00 11.04
N MET A 19 -4.34 1.64 10.37
CA MET A 19 -5.09 0.42 10.68
C MET A 19 -4.28 -0.85 10.49
N VAL A 20 -3.44 -0.94 9.46
CA VAL A 20 -2.59 -2.13 9.24
C VAL A 20 -1.59 -2.35 10.38
N PRO A 21 -0.77 -1.36 10.81
CA PRO A 21 0.15 -1.54 11.93
C PRO A 21 -0.53 -1.72 13.28
N LEU A 22 -1.72 -1.13 13.49
CA LEU A 22 -2.44 -1.19 14.76
C LEU A 22 -3.35 -2.43 14.91
N SER A 23 -3.69 -3.11 13.81
CA SER A 23 -4.56 -4.28 13.87
C SER A 23 -3.89 -5.53 14.41
N THR A 24 -2.60 -5.74 14.18
CA THR A 24 -1.89 -6.95 14.63
C THR A 24 -0.38 -6.77 14.65
N ARG A 25 0.32 -7.49 15.56
CA ARG A 25 1.80 -7.59 15.56
C ARG A 25 2.32 -8.75 14.72
N ASN A 26 1.46 -9.62 14.24
CA ASN A 26 1.87 -10.75 13.43
C ASN A 26 2.22 -10.29 12.01
N SER A 27 3.51 -10.37 11.64
CA SER A 27 4.02 -9.94 10.33
C SER A 27 3.35 -10.65 9.14
N SER A 28 2.92 -11.90 9.33
CA SER A 28 2.17 -12.66 8.30
C SER A 28 0.77 -12.10 8.11
N GLN A 29 0.06 -11.79 9.19
CA GLN A 29 -1.28 -11.18 9.16
C GLN A 29 -1.22 -9.76 8.60
N ARG A 30 -0.22 -8.95 8.98
CA ARG A 30 0.01 -7.62 8.38
C ARG A 30 0.20 -7.69 6.88
N GLY A 31 0.98 -8.67 6.41
CA GLY A 31 1.17 -8.89 4.99
C GLY A 31 -0.14 -9.21 4.27
N LEU A 32 -0.98 -10.06 4.86
CA LEU A 32 -2.29 -10.39 4.30
C LEU A 32 -3.24 -9.18 4.30
N LEU A 33 -3.33 -8.44 5.43
CA LEU A 33 -4.13 -7.21 5.52
C LEU A 33 -3.68 -6.16 4.49
N SER A 34 -2.38 -5.96 4.32
CA SER A 34 -1.83 -5.04 3.32
C SER A 34 -2.24 -5.44 1.91
N VAL A 35 -2.21 -6.74 1.60
CA VAL A 35 -2.67 -7.27 0.31
C VAL A 35 -4.16 -7.02 0.12
N PHE A 36 -5.02 -7.31 1.10
CA PHE A 36 -6.46 -7.07 0.98
C PHE A 36 -6.79 -5.58 0.82
N ASN A 37 -6.13 -4.70 1.59
CA ASN A 37 -6.31 -3.25 1.46
C ASN A 37 -5.96 -2.78 0.04
N GLN A 38 -4.83 -3.26 -0.50
CA GLN A 38 -4.43 -2.90 -1.86
C GLN A 38 -5.36 -3.46 -2.93
N VAL A 39 -5.94 -4.66 -2.72
CA VAL A 39 -6.98 -5.20 -3.62
C VAL A 39 -8.19 -4.30 -3.68
N ALA A 40 -8.72 -3.93 -2.51
CA ALA A 40 -9.88 -3.06 -2.43
C ALA A 40 -9.61 -1.72 -3.13
N SER A 41 -8.42 -1.13 -2.90
CA SER A 41 -8.00 0.10 -3.56
C SER A 41 -7.93 -0.05 -5.09
N ILE A 42 -7.32 -1.13 -5.60
CA ILE A 42 -7.21 -1.37 -7.05
C ILE A 42 -8.57 -1.65 -7.66
N MET A 43 -9.46 -2.41 -6.99
CA MET A 43 -10.81 -2.68 -7.47
C MET A 43 -11.60 -1.39 -7.61
N VAL A 44 -11.59 -0.53 -6.59
CA VAL A 44 -12.31 0.75 -6.64
C VAL A 44 -11.67 1.70 -7.66
N THR A 45 -10.35 1.92 -7.59
CA THR A 45 -9.67 2.88 -8.46
C THR A 45 -9.61 2.38 -9.91
N GLY A 46 -9.28 1.12 -10.12
CA GLY A 46 -9.12 0.55 -11.46
C GLY A 46 -10.45 0.30 -12.17
N ILE A 47 -11.42 -0.31 -11.49
CA ILE A 47 -12.70 -0.65 -12.12
C ILE A 47 -13.64 0.56 -12.09
N PHE A 48 -13.86 1.16 -10.94
CA PHE A 48 -14.85 2.23 -10.81
C PHE A 48 -14.35 3.55 -11.42
N VAL A 49 -13.19 4.03 -10.98
CA VAL A 49 -12.68 5.35 -11.39
C VAL A 49 -12.07 5.33 -12.80
N ALA A 50 -11.26 4.33 -13.14
CA ALA A 50 -10.55 4.30 -14.41
C ALA A 50 -11.35 3.68 -15.57
N LEU A 51 -12.33 2.82 -15.29
CA LEU A 51 -13.12 2.14 -16.33
C LEU A 51 -14.57 2.61 -16.34
N LEU A 52 -15.33 2.37 -15.25
CA LEU A 52 -16.77 2.65 -15.24
C LEU A 52 -17.09 4.14 -15.30
N PHE A 53 -16.35 4.96 -14.59
CA PHE A 53 -16.60 6.39 -14.54
C PHE A 53 -16.46 7.07 -15.93
N PRO A 54 -15.37 6.87 -16.69
CA PRO A 54 -15.25 7.44 -18.04
C PRO A 54 -16.21 6.84 -19.05
N MET A 55 -16.53 5.55 -18.95
CA MET A 55 -17.37 4.87 -19.95
C MET A 55 -18.86 5.10 -19.74
N LEU A 56 -19.34 5.12 -18.49
CA LEU A 56 -20.76 5.21 -18.18
C LEU A 56 -21.17 6.60 -17.68
N PHE A 57 -20.44 7.15 -16.71
CA PHE A 57 -20.83 8.39 -16.05
C PHE A 57 -20.50 9.63 -16.88
N LEU A 58 -19.31 9.72 -17.47
CA LEU A 58 -18.92 10.88 -18.26
C LEU A 58 -19.86 11.15 -19.47
N PRO A 59 -20.22 10.15 -20.30
CA PRO A 59 -21.18 10.36 -21.39
C PRO A 59 -22.57 10.77 -20.89
N PHE A 60 -23.01 10.20 -19.75
CA PHE A 60 -24.30 10.54 -19.15
C PHE A 60 -24.32 11.95 -18.55
N MET A 61 -23.24 12.36 -17.87
CA MET A 61 -23.15 13.68 -17.24
C MET A 61 -22.98 14.79 -18.28
N GLY A 62 -22.32 14.48 -19.38
CA GLY A 62 -22.01 15.46 -20.41
C GLY A 62 -21.42 16.73 -19.82
N SER A 63 -21.94 17.89 -20.26
CA SER A 63 -21.51 19.22 -19.84
C SER A 63 -22.43 19.90 -18.83
N SER A 64 -23.51 19.24 -18.41
CA SER A 64 -24.50 19.83 -17.53
C SER A 64 -24.01 19.93 -16.09
N LYS A 65 -23.77 21.15 -15.61
CA LYS A 65 -23.36 21.44 -14.22
C LYS A 65 -24.32 20.82 -13.20
N THR A 66 -25.61 20.83 -13.47
CA THR A 66 -26.65 20.30 -12.56
C THR A 66 -26.53 18.78 -12.43
N VAL A 67 -26.32 18.07 -13.55
CA VAL A 67 -26.15 16.61 -13.54
C VAL A 67 -24.87 16.22 -12.80
N TRP A 68 -23.77 16.97 -13.02
CA TRP A 68 -22.52 16.76 -12.28
C TRP A 68 -22.71 16.91 -10.78
N ILE A 69 -23.36 17.98 -10.31
CA ILE A 69 -23.65 18.18 -8.89
C ILE A 69 -24.51 17.03 -8.36
N GLY A 70 -25.52 16.61 -9.09
CA GLY A 70 -26.42 15.53 -8.68
C GLY A 70 -25.68 14.20 -8.52
N VAL A 71 -24.92 13.77 -9.52
CA VAL A 71 -24.17 12.51 -9.50
C VAL A 71 -23.12 12.51 -8.40
N MET A 72 -22.33 13.59 -8.27
CA MET A 72 -21.33 13.68 -7.22
C MET A 72 -21.96 13.71 -5.82
N SER A 73 -23.11 14.36 -5.63
CA SER A 73 -23.83 14.35 -4.36
C SER A 73 -24.31 12.94 -3.99
N VAL A 74 -24.84 12.18 -4.95
CA VAL A 74 -25.25 10.78 -4.71
C VAL A 74 -24.06 9.92 -4.31
N ILE A 75 -22.92 10.04 -5.01
CA ILE A 75 -21.69 9.31 -4.68
C ILE A 75 -21.22 9.68 -3.26
N CYS A 76 -21.19 10.95 -2.90
CA CYS A 76 -20.79 11.38 -1.55
C CYS A 76 -21.72 10.82 -0.46
N VAL A 77 -23.03 10.86 -0.67
CA VAL A 77 -24.02 10.29 0.26
C VAL A 77 -23.84 8.78 0.39
N ALA A 78 -23.59 8.06 -0.70
CA ALA A 78 -23.36 6.62 -0.68
C ALA A 78 -22.03 6.23 0.01
N MET A 79 -21.00 7.07 -0.08
CA MET A 79 -19.71 6.83 0.58
C MET A 79 -19.75 7.03 2.09
N PHE A 80 -20.63 7.90 2.59
CA PHE A 80 -20.71 8.20 4.02
C PHE A 80 -21.01 6.96 4.91
N PRO A 81 -22.03 6.11 4.61
CA PRO A 81 -22.24 4.87 5.35
C PRO A 81 -21.04 3.92 5.30
N ILE A 82 -20.33 3.85 4.17
CA ILE A 82 -19.15 3.00 4.02
C ILE A 82 -18.03 3.43 4.98
N MET A 83 -17.79 4.74 5.12
CA MET A 83 -16.84 5.26 6.10
C MET A 83 -17.25 4.96 7.55
N LEU A 84 -18.55 5.02 7.86
CA LEU A 84 -19.06 4.63 9.18
C LEU A 84 -18.89 3.13 9.45
N LEU A 85 -19.05 2.27 8.44
CA LEU A 85 -18.79 0.84 8.56
C LEU A 85 -17.31 0.56 8.83
N GLU A 86 -16.38 1.29 8.20
CA GLU A 86 -14.95 1.20 8.49
C GLU A 86 -14.70 1.48 9.99
N TYR A 87 -15.23 2.58 10.53
CA TYR A 87 -15.11 2.91 11.95
C TYR A 87 -15.70 1.82 12.87
N TYR A 88 -16.84 1.28 12.53
CA TYR A 88 -17.55 0.27 13.36
C TYR A 88 -16.82 -1.08 13.41
N PHE A 89 -16.29 -1.54 12.27
CA PHE A 89 -15.64 -2.85 12.18
C PHE A 89 -14.15 -2.85 12.50
N THR A 90 -13.50 -1.68 12.52
CA THR A 90 -12.06 -1.60 12.74
C THR A 90 -11.75 -1.41 14.22
N LYS A 91 -10.89 -2.28 14.78
CA LYS A 91 -10.43 -2.20 16.17
C LYS A 91 -8.91 -2.10 16.23
N GLU A 92 -8.42 -1.18 17.05
CA GLU A 92 -7.00 -1.03 17.38
C GLU A 92 -6.61 -2.06 18.45
N ARG A 93 -5.93 -3.13 18.05
CA ARG A 93 -5.54 -4.21 18.97
C ARG A 93 -4.14 -4.02 19.52
N VAL A 94 -3.24 -3.40 18.75
CA VAL A 94 -1.84 -3.23 19.17
C VAL A 94 -1.69 -2.16 20.24
N SER A 95 -2.48 -1.09 20.20
CA SER A 95 -2.51 -0.06 21.25
C SER A 95 -3.06 -0.60 22.58
N GLU A 96 -4.02 -1.53 22.51
CA GLU A 96 -4.56 -2.22 23.70
C GLU A 96 -3.54 -3.17 24.33
N GLU A 97 -2.68 -3.81 23.51
CA GLU A 97 -1.60 -4.67 23.98
C GLU A 97 -0.56 -3.93 24.83
N GLN A 98 -0.35 -2.65 24.58
CA GLN A 98 0.59 -1.85 25.39
C GLN A 98 0.12 -1.68 26.84
N GLY A 99 -1.14 -2.06 27.13
CA GLY A 99 -1.76 -1.94 28.44
C GLY A 99 -1.80 -0.49 28.91
N LYS A 100 -2.75 -0.10 29.71
CA LYS A 100 -2.84 1.23 30.34
C LYS A 100 -1.62 1.57 31.23
N THR A 101 -0.58 0.77 31.16
CA THR A 101 0.55 0.69 32.08
C THR A 101 1.57 1.80 31.90
N GLN A 102 1.65 2.48 30.78
CA GLN A 102 2.45 3.70 30.66
C GLN A 102 1.91 4.62 29.58
N THR A 103 1.11 5.57 29.97
CA THR A 103 1.04 6.85 29.26
C THR A 103 2.31 7.67 29.58
N VAL A 104 3.49 7.13 29.33
CA VAL A 104 4.68 7.97 29.26
C VAL A 104 4.47 8.87 28.06
N LYS A 105 4.13 10.14 28.31
CA LYS A 105 4.00 11.17 27.27
C LYS A 105 5.38 11.38 26.67
N VAL A 106 5.71 10.60 25.66
CA VAL A 106 6.99 10.73 24.95
C VAL A 106 7.02 12.10 24.27
N PRO A 107 7.97 12.98 24.59
CA PRO A 107 8.07 14.30 23.96
C PRO A 107 8.19 14.17 22.44
N TYR A 108 7.50 15.03 21.69
CA TYR A 108 7.51 15.03 20.22
C TYR A 108 8.94 15.05 19.64
N VAL A 109 9.85 15.83 20.25
CA VAL A 109 11.25 15.90 19.84
C VAL A 109 11.95 14.53 19.90
N SER A 110 11.63 13.72 20.93
CA SER A 110 12.18 12.36 21.06
C SER A 110 11.62 11.42 20.00
N GLN A 111 10.34 11.57 19.62
CA GLN A 111 9.73 10.80 18.53
C GLN A 111 10.35 11.18 17.16
N ILE A 112 10.53 12.47 16.90
CA ILE A 112 11.21 12.98 15.70
C ILE A 112 12.62 12.38 15.62
N LYS A 113 13.41 12.51 16.69
CA LYS A 113 14.77 11.98 16.75
C LYS A 113 14.79 10.46 16.51
N ALA A 114 13.85 9.71 17.11
CA ALA A 114 13.76 8.26 16.94
C ALA A 114 13.51 7.86 15.49
N VAL A 115 12.52 8.47 14.83
CA VAL A 115 12.13 8.16 13.45
C VAL A 115 13.25 8.50 12.47
N PHE A 116 13.85 9.70 12.57
CA PHE A 116 14.89 10.12 11.62
C PHE A 116 16.30 9.58 11.92
N THR A 117 16.52 8.97 13.10
CA THR A 117 17.77 8.28 13.42
C THR A 117 17.71 6.79 13.09
N ASP A 118 16.50 6.22 12.94
CA ASP A 118 16.37 4.81 12.59
C ASP A 118 16.62 4.58 11.09
N LYS A 119 17.70 3.86 10.80
CA LYS A 119 18.14 3.58 9.42
C LYS A 119 17.04 2.94 8.56
N ILE A 120 16.27 2.03 9.13
CA ILE A 120 15.27 1.26 8.38
C ILE A 120 14.10 2.14 8.03
N LEU A 121 13.59 2.92 8.98
CA LEU A 121 12.52 3.88 8.76
C LEU A 121 12.92 4.96 7.74
N VAL A 122 14.13 5.50 7.86
CA VAL A 122 14.64 6.49 6.92
C VAL A 122 14.73 5.91 5.50
N LEU A 123 15.20 4.67 5.33
CA LEU A 123 15.24 4.01 4.02
C LEU A 123 13.83 3.80 3.43
N LEU A 124 12.86 3.42 4.25
CA LEU A 124 11.46 3.24 3.80
C LEU A 124 10.79 4.58 3.47
N LEU A 125 11.04 5.64 4.23
CA LEU A 125 10.56 6.99 3.92
C LEU A 125 11.22 7.56 2.65
N ALA A 126 12.52 7.33 2.46
CA ALA A 126 13.23 7.69 1.22
C ALA A 126 12.67 6.94 0.01
N TYR A 127 12.38 5.65 0.15
CA TYR A 127 11.68 4.89 -0.88
C TYR A 127 10.31 5.51 -1.18
N CYS A 128 9.53 5.82 -0.15
CA CYS A 128 8.21 6.44 -0.31
C CYS A 128 8.33 7.76 -1.07
N PHE A 129 9.30 8.60 -0.71
CA PHE A 129 9.56 9.87 -1.38
C PHE A 129 9.85 9.69 -2.87
N ILE A 130 10.81 8.82 -3.22
CA ILE A 130 11.25 8.62 -4.61
C ILE A 130 10.16 7.94 -5.43
N SER A 131 9.48 6.93 -4.88
CA SER A 131 8.40 6.23 -5.58
C SER A 131 7.17 7.10 -5.79
N SER A 132 6.81 7.96 -4.82
CA SER A 132 5.66 8.86 -4.93
C SER A 132 5.88 9.95 -5.98
N ILE A 133 7.08 10.57 -6.02
CA ILE A 133 7.37 11.58 -7.05
C ILE A 133 7.37 10.96 -8.45
N GLY A 134 7.97 9.77 -8.60
CA GLY A 134 7.95 9.04 -9.88
C GLY A 134 6.53 8.68 -10.33
N SER A 135 5.71 8.18 -9.44
CA SER A 135 4.31 7.83 -9.72
C SER A 135 3.47 9.07 -10.08
N THR A 136 3.63 10.17 -9.36
CA THR A 136 2.90 11.42 -9.61
C THR A 136 3.28 12.00 -10.98
N LEU A 137 4.59 12.09 -11.28
CA LEU A 137 5.07 12.57 -12.57
C LEU A 137 4.54 11.72 -13.72
N LYS A 138 4.61 10.39 -13.58
CA LYS A 138 4.07 9.48 -14.58
C LYS A 138 2.59 9.70 -14.83
N THR A 139 1.79 9.70 -13.78
CA THR A 139 0.32 9.85 -13.89
C THR A 139 -0.04 11.18 -14.54
N SER A 140 0.61 12.26 -14.14
CA SER A 140 0.38 13.60 -14.70
C SER A 140 0.88 13.73 -16.14
N THR A 141 1.92 13.01 -16.52
CA THR A 141 2.49 13.06 -17.89
C THR A 141 1.73 12.17 -18.88
N MET A 142 0.95 11.21 -18.41
CA MET A 142 0.27 10.22 -19.23
C MET A 142 -0.58 10.84 -20.36
N VAL A 143 -1.35 11.87 -20.06
CA VAL A 143 -2.21 12.54 -21.04
C VAL A 143 -1.36 13.17 -22.15
N TYR A 144 -0.27 13.84 -21.77
CA TYR A 144 0.67 14.44 -22.74
C TYR A 144 1.34 13.38 -23.61
N TYR A 145 1.72 12.25 -23.02
CA TYR A 145 2.33 11.13 -23.73
C TYR A 145 1.38 10.53 -24.78
N CYS A 146 0.14 10.25 -24.41
CA CYS A 146 -0.86 9.72 -25.34
C CYS A 146 -1.17 10.71 -26.45
N ASN A 147 -1.33 11.99 -26.12
CA ASN A 147 -1.70 13.02 -27.08
C ASN A 147 -0.59 13.32 -28.10
N TYR A 148 0.65 13.46 -27.65
CA TYR A 148 1.72 14.00 -28.48
C TYR A 148 2.73 12.98 -28.94
N VAL A 149 3.09 11.99 -28.12
CA VAL A 149 4.10 10.99 -28.50
C VAL A 149 3.49 9.83 -29.27
N LEU A 150 2.33 9.33 -28.82
CA LEU A 150 1.57 8.30 -29.56
C LEU A 150 0.75 8.88 -30.72
N GLY A 151 0.58 10.20 -30.74
CA GLY A 151 -0.16 10.88 -31.82
C GLY A 151 -1.67 10.64 -31.79
N THR A 152 -2.22 10.20 -30.66
CA THR A 152 -3.67 9.96 -30.49
C THR A 152 -4.30 11.11 -29.72
N TYR A 153 -4.16 12.31 -30.22
CA TYR A 153 -4.60 13.52 -29.54
C TYR A 153 -6.08 13.44 -29.14
N ASN A 154 -6.34 13.68 -27.86
CA ASN A 154 -7.67 13.68 -27.24
C ASN A 154 -8.45 12.36 -27.36
N ASP A 155 -7.76 11.24 -27.65
CA ASP A 155 -8.36 9.90 -27.68
C ASP A 155 -8.28 9.24 -26.29
N GLY A 156 -9.41 9.26 -25.58
CA GLY A 156 -9.54 8.59 -24.28
C GLY A 156 -9.34 7.07 -24.36
N ILE A 157 -9.58 6.44 -25.51
CA ILE A 157 -9.44 4.99 -25.70
C ILE A 157 -7.99 4.56 -25.54
N THR A 158 -7.04 5.29 -26.11
CA THR A 158 -5.60 4.99 -25.95
C THR A 158 -5.15 5.07 -24.49
N GLN A 159 -5.64 6.07 -23.75
CA GLN A 159 -5.36 6.19 -22.31
C GLN A 159 -5.96 5.01 -21.52
N VAL A 160 -7.18 4.61 -21.85
CA VAL A 160 -7.85 3.45 -21.23
C VAL A 160 -7.10 2.17 -21.56
N LEU A 161 -6.68 1.96 -22.80
CA LEU A 161 -5.90 0.77 -23.19
C LEU A 161 -4.60 0.65 -22.43
N ILE A 162 -3.84 1.73 -22.27
CA ILE A 162 -2.59 1.73 -21.50
C ILE A 162 -2.87 1.42 -20.04
N ASN A 163 -3.92 2.00 -19.45
CA ASN A 163 -4.28 1.75 -18.05
C ASN A 163 -4.80 0.34 -17.84
N VAL A 164 -5.69 -0.15 -18.68
CA VAL A 164 -6.34 -1.46 -18.52
C VAL A 164 -5.34 -2.58 -18.84
N ILE A 165 -4.71 -2.56 -20.01
CA ILE A 165 -3.78 -3.63 -20.40
C ILE A 165 -2.52 -3.59 -19.53
N GLY A 166 -1.96 -2.41 -19.30
CA GLY A 166 -0.84 -2.24 -18.39
C GLY A 166 -1.20 -2.60 -16.94
N GLY A 167 -2.43 -2.34 -16.51
CA GLY A 167 -2.92 -2.60 -15.15
C GLY A 167 -3.36 -4.04 -14.88
N LEU A 168 -3.62 -4.86 -15.92
CA LEU A 168 -4.04 -6.26 -15.76
C LEU A 168 -3.19 -7.08 -14.76
N PRO A 169 -1.84 -6.99 -14.77
CA PRO A 169 -1.03 -7.72 -13.83
C PRO A 169 -1.31 -7.35 -12.38
N MET A 170 -1.69 -6.09 -12.11
CA MET A 170 -2.00 -5.63 -10.74
C MET A 170 -3.21 -6.36 -10.17
N GLY A 171 -4.25 -6.61 -10.96
CA GLY A 171 -5.43 -7.35 -10.52
C GLY A 171 -5.18 -8.86 -10.33
N ILE A 172 -4.47 -9.49 -11.27
CA ILE A 172 -4.23 -10.95 -11.25
C ILE A 172 -3.09 -11.33 -10.31
N GLY A 173 -2.08 -10.50 -10.22
CA GLY A 173 -0.83 -10.76 -9.48
C GLY A 173 -0.99 -10.89 -7.97
N ILE A 174 -2.11 -10.43 -7.43
CA ILE A 174 -2.43 -10.51 -6.00
C ILE A 174 -2.29 -11.93 -5.45
N PHE A 175 -2.78 -12.92 -6.18
CA PHE A 175 -2.74 -14.32 -5.75
C PHE A 175 -1.32 -14.89 -5.70
N ALA A 176 -0.39 -14.30 -6.46
CA ALA A 176 1.00 -14.72 -6.53
C ALA A 176 1.89 -14.01 -5.50
N VAL A 177 1.63 -12.75 -5.16
CA VAL A 177 2.51 -11.94 -4.29
C VAL A 177 2.69 -12.54 -2.91
N TRP A 178 1.59 -12.94 -2.27
CA TRP A 178 1.65 -13.45 -0.90
C TRP A 178 2.37 -14.80 -0.75
N PRO A 179 2.10 -15.83 -1.56
CA PRO A 179 2.89 -17.07 -1.57
C PRO A 179 4.38 -16.83 -1.84
N LEU A 180 4.70 -15.94 -2.78
CA LEU A 180 6.08 -15.58 -3.11
C LEU A 180 6.76 -14.84 -1.95
N ALA A 181 6.07 -13.90 -1.29
CA ALA A 181 6.58 -13.18 -0.13
C ALA A 181 6.89 -14.11 1.04
N LYS A 182 6.04 -15.12 1.30
CA LYS A 182 6.32 -16.16 2.31
C LYS A 182 7.57 -16.97 1.99
N LYS A 183 7.84 -17.24 0.71
CA LYS A 183 8.97 -18.08 0.29
C LYS A 183 10.29 -17.32 0.24
N PHE A 184 10.30 -16.11 -0.29
CA PHE A 184 11.52 -15.34 -0.57
C PHE A 184 11.77 -14.22 0.46
N GLY A 185 10.77 -13.86 1.25
CA GLY A 185 10.76 -12.69 2.13
C GLY A 185 10.23 -11.44 1.41
N LYS A 186 9.56 -10.56 2.17
CA LYS A 186 8.88 -9.36 1.62
C LYS A 186 9.89 -8.39 0.99
N ALA A 187 10.96 -8.04 1.73
CA ALA A 187 11.95 -7.06 1.26
C ALA A 187 12.70 -7.56 0.01
N ARG A 188 13.13 -8.83 -0.03
CA ARG A 188 13.82 -9.39 -1.20
C ARG A 188 12.92 -9.45 -2.41
N LEU A 189 11.67 -9.87 -2.25
CA LEU A 189 10.70 -9.91 -3.33
C LEU A 189 10.47 -8.51 -3.91
N THR A 190 10.42 -7.48 -3.05
CA THR A 190 10.31 -6.08 -3.48
C THR A 190 11.53 -5.63 -4.27
N VAL A 191 12.75 -6.00 -3.86
CA VAL A 191 13.96 -5.70 -4.65
C VAL A 191 13.90 -6.30 -6.05
N PHE A 192 13.55 -7.59 -6.17
CA PHE A 192 13.38 -8.24 -7.47
C PHE A 192 12.29 -7.56 -8.31
N GLY A 193 11.17 -7.20 -7.67
CA GLY A 193 10.09 -6.47 -8.32
C GLY A 193 10.56 -5.12 -8.86
N LEU A 194 11.28 -4.33 -8.09
CA LEU A 194 11.79 -3.02 -8.50
C LEU A 194 12.81 -3.10 -9.63
N LEU A 195 13.65 -4.14 -9.65
CA LEU A 195 14.53 -4.42 -10.80
C LEU A 195 13.71 -4.74 -12.06
N LEU A 196 12.62 -5.48 -11.92
CA LEU A 196 11.71 -5.78 -13.04
C LEU A 196 10.96 -4.52 -13.50
N VAL A 197 10.61 -3.59 -12.58
CA VAL A 197 10.10 -2.25 -12.94
C VAL A 197 11.10 -1.52 -13.82
N ALA A 198 12.37 -1.50 -13.44
CA ALA A 198 13.41 -0.84 -14.22
C ALA A 198 13.56 -1.46 -15.62
N ILE A 199 13.54 -2.78 -15.73
CA ILE A 199 13.61 -3.50 -17.02
C ILE A 199 12.38 -3.17 -17.89
N GLY A 200 11.17 -3.25 -17.34
CA GLY A 200 9.95 -2.93 -18.08
C GLY A 200 9.89 -1.48 -18.54
N SER A 201 10.38 -0.55 -17.71
CA SER A 201 10.53 0.85 -18.08
C SER A 201 11.51 1.05 -19.24
N LEU A 202 12.67 0.39 -19.18
CA LEU A 202 13.66 0.41 -20.26
C LEU A 202 13.07 -0.13 -21.57
N VAL A 203 12.36 -1.25 -21.54
CA VAL A 203 11.71 -1.84 -22.73
C VAL A 203 10.73 -0.86 -23.34
N SER A 204 9.86 -0.22 -22.53
CA SER A 204 8.92 0.79 -23.03
C SER A 204 9.64 2.00 -23.63
N TRP A 205 10.79 2.40 -23.09
CA TRP A 205 11.51 3.61 -23.48
C TRP A 205 12.35 3.45 -24.76
N ILE A 206 12.72 2.21 -25.13
CA ILE A 206 13.47 1.93 -26.37
C ILE A 206 12.71 2.38 -27.62
N ALA A 207 11.38 2.20 -27.65
CA ALA A 207 10.55 2.60 -28.77
C ALA A 207 9.27 3.28 -28.29
N PRO A 208 9.36 4.56 -27.88
CA PRO A 208 8.26 5.27 -27.21
C PRO A 208 7.04 5.54 -28.11
N THR A 209 7.19 5.47 -29.40
CA THR A 209 6.12 5.64 -30.40
C THR A 209 5.42 4.33 -30.75
N ASN A 210 6.01 3.18 -30.43
CA ASN A 210 5.44 1.89 -30.75
C ASN A 210 4.55 1.37 -29.61
N MET A 211 3.23 1.45 -29.80
CA MET A 211 2.22 1.05 -28.81
C MET A 211 2.43 -0.37 -28.26
N TYR A 212 2.79 -1.34 -29.11
CA TYR A 212 2.97 -2.75 -28.69
C TYR A 212 4.15 -2.92 -27.74
N ILE A 213 5.27 -2.26 -28.04
CA ILE A 213 6.48 -2.30 -27.20
C ILE A 213 6.20 -1.60 -25.87
N VAL A 214 5.52 -0.46 -25.92
CA VAL A 214 5.13 0.29 -24.71
C VAL A 214 4.21 -0.53 -23.83
N LEU A 215 3.15 -1.14 -24.38
CA LEU A 215 2.24 -2.02 -23.62
C LEU A 215 2.97 -3.22 -23.00
N THR A 216 3.87 -3.85 -23.76
CA THR A 216 4.68 -4.97 -23.25
C THR A 216 5.57 -4.54 -22.10
N GLY A 217 6.25 -3.41 -22.22
CA GLY A 217 7.08 -2.88 -21.14
C GLY A 217 6.26 -2.45 -19.91
N GLN A 218 5.09 -1.82 -20.11
CA GLN A 218 4.17 -1.48 -19.02
C GLN A 218 3.64 -2.73 -18.32
N PHE A 219 3.35 -3.80 -19.04
CA PHE A 219 2.92 -5.09 -18.49
C PHE A 219 4.02 -5.70 -17.59
N ILE A 220 5.25 -5.79 -18.10
CA ILE A 220 6.42 -6.27 -17.33
C ILE A 220 6.62 -5.42 -16.08
N LYS A 221 6.57 -4.11 -16.22
CA LYS A 221 6.73 -3.14 -15.14
C LYS A 221 5.68 -3.32 -14.05
N ASN A 222 4.41 -3.46 -14.42
CA ASN A 222 3.33 -3.64 -13.45
C ASN A 222 3.43 -4.98 -12.71
N ILE A 223 3.93 -6.05 -13.34
CA ILE A 223 4.31 -7.29 -12.62
C ILE A 223 5.39 -6.97 -11.57
N GLY A 224 6.40 -6.21 -11.95
CA GLY A 224 7.48 -5.80 -11.04
C GLY A 224 7.01 -4.91 -9.90
N GLY A 225 6.02 -4.07 -10.12
CA GLY A 225 5.45 -3.16 -9.13
C GLY A 225 4.62 -3.84 -8.03
N LEU A 226 4.12 -5.07 -8.28
CA LEU A 226 3.27 -5.81 -7.37
C LEU A 226 3.82 -5.92 -5.94
N PRO A 227 5.06 -6.40 -5.71
CA PRO A 227 5.57 -6.51 -4.34
C PRO A 227 5.64 -5.18 -3.62
N GLY A 228 6.05 -4.12 -4.30
CA GLY A 228 6.09 -2.77 -3.74
C GLY A 228 4.71 -2.28 -3.31
N ALA A 229 3.71 -2.42 -4.17
CA ALA A 229 2.35 -1.99 -3.90
C ALA A 229 1.70 -2.78 -2.74
N TYR A 230 1.84 -4.11 -2.74
CA TYR A 230 1.12 -4.96 -1.79
C TYR A 230 1.82 -5.15 -0.44
N LEU A 231 3.14 -5.08 -0.38
CA LEU A 231 3.89 -5.43 0.83
C LEU A 231 4.49 -4.23 1.56
N PHE A 232 4.48 -3.03 0.97
CA PHE A 232 5.10 -1.85 1.55
C PHE A 232 4.56 -1.53 2.94
N MET A 233 3.23 -1.44 3.11
CA MET A 233 2.62 -1.14 4.40
C MET A 233 2.92 -2.19 5.47
N ALA A 234 3.04 -3.47 5.07
CA ALA A 234 3.43 -4.52 5.99
C ALA A 234 4.89 -4.38 6.45
N LEU A 235 5.81 -4.02 5.54
CA LEU A 235 7.21 -3.76 5.88
C LEU A 235 7.37 -2.49 6.72
N PHE A 236 6.57 -1.46 6.43
CA PHE A 236 6.54 -0.23 7.19
C PHE A 236 6.05 -0.48 8.62
N ALA A 237 4.98 -1.27 8.79
CA ALA A 237 4.51 -1.71 10.10
C ALA A 237 5.53 -2.58 10.86
N ASP A 238 6.24 -3.47 10.17
CA ASP A 238 7.32 -4.27 10.77
C ASP A 238 8.49 -3.40 11.25
N SER A 239 8.72 -2.23 10.61
CA SER A 239 9.74 -1.27 11.04
C SER A 239 9.35 -0.53 12.33
N PHE A 240 8.08 -0.41 12.65
CA PHE A 240 7.63 0.16 13.93
C PHE A 240 7.95 -0.76 15.11
N ASP A 241 7.80 -2.06 14.94
CA ASP A 241 8.22 -3.02 15.95
C ASP A 241 9.75 -3.00 16.14
N HIS A 242 10.51 -2.80 15.05
CA HIS A 242 11.96 -2.58 15.15
C HIS A 242 12.30 -1.32 15.95
N LEU A 243 11.59 -0.21 15.69
CA LEU A 243 11.77 1.05 16.40
C LEU A 243 11.44 0.89 17.89
N GLU A 244 10.30 0.25 18.22
CA GLU A 244 9.90 -0.03 19.60
C GLU A 244 10.94 -0.86 20.35
N TRP A 245 11.47 -1.91 19.72
CA TRP A 245 12.54 -2.71 20.30
C TRP A 245 13.77 -1.88 20.66
N LYS A 246 14.12 -0.91 19.80
CA LYS A 246 15.33 -0.08 19.92
C LYS A 246 15.15 1.10 20.87
N THR A 247 13.96 1.70 20.96
CA THR A 247 13.69 2.92 21.72
C THR A 247 12.90 2.67 23.00
N GLY A 248 12.14 1.58 23.07
CA GLY A 248 11.25 1.26 24.17
C GLY A 248 9.88 1.93 24.11
N PHE A 249 9.60 2.70 23.04
CA PHE A 249 8.29 3.31 22.82
C PHE A 249 7.90 3.24 21.34
N ARG A 250 6.61 3.29 21.07
CA ARG A 250 6.07 3.32 19.70
C ARG A 250 5.87 4.75 19.22
N SER A 251 6.20 4.98 17.98
CA SER A 251 6.01 6.28 17.30
C SER A 251 5.25 6.10 15.98
N ASP A 252 4.31 5.15 15.94
CA ASP A 252 3.55 4.81 14.73
C ASP A 252 2.83 6.04 14.18
N GLY A 253 2.11 6.77 15.05
CA GLY A 253 1.36 7.97 14.66
C GLY A 253 2.25 9.04 14.03
N PHE A 254 3.42 9.31 14.62
CA PHE A 254 4.34 10.30 14.07
C PHE A 254 4.94 9.82 12.73
N ALA A 255 5.38 8.57 12.64
CA ALA A 255 5.95 8.02 11.40
C ALA A 255 4.92 7.98 10.25
N MET A 256 3.65 7.63 10.56
CA MET A 256 2.57 7.67 9.58
C MET A 256 2.20 9.09 9.17
N SER A 257 2.28 10.06 10.09
CA SER A 257 2.09 11.48 9.75
C SER A 257 3.14 11.98 8.76
N VAL A 258 4.41 11.61 8.97
CA VAL A 258 5.51 11.93 8.04
C VAL A 258 5.28 11.27 6.68
N TYR A 259 4.89 9.99 6.66
CA TYR A 259 4.55 9.26 5.43
C TYR A 259 3.43 9.98 4.67
N SER A 260 2.32 10.30 5.33
CA SER A 260 1.16 10.97 4.72
C SER A 260 1.53 12.36 4.21
N ALA A 261 2.32 13.12 4.98
CA ALA A 261 2.80 14.44 4.57
C ALA A 261 3.67 14.36 3.29
N ILE A 262 4.57 13.37 3.20
CA ILE A 262 5.37 13.12 2.00
C ILE A 262 4.46 12.86 0.79
N VAL A 263 3.51 11.93 0.91
CA VAL A 263 2.61 11.55 -0.21
C VAL A 263 1.81 12.76 -0.70
N VAL A 264 1.23 13.53 0.21
CA VAL A 264 0.39 14.69 -0.16
C VAL A 264 1.24 15.82 -0.76
N ALA A 265 2.39 16.15 -0.15
CA ALA A 265 3.25 17.22 -0.64
C ALA A 265 3.81 16.92 -2.04
N LEU A 266 4.13 15.66 -2.33
CA LEU A 266 4.72 15.26 -3.62
C LEU A 266 3.74 15.32 -4.79
N VAL A 267 2.43 15.35 -4.55
CA VAL A 267 1.45 15.62 -5.62
C VAL A 267 1.64 17.03 -6.19
N GLY A 268 1.76 18.03 -5.30
CA GLY A 268 2.04 19.41 -5.72
C GLY A 268 3.42 19.59 -6.35
N VAL A 269 4.45 19.03 -5.71
CA VAL A 269 5.83 19.08 -6.22
C VAL A 269 5.94 18.40 -7.59
N GLY A 270 5.33 17.22 -7.77
CA GLY A 270 5.34 16.50 -9.04
C GLY A 270 4.70 17.31 -10.17
N THR A 271 3.58 17.98 -9.91
CA THR A 271 2.94 18.88 -10.89
C THR A 271 3.84 20.07 -11.23
N ALA A 272 4.50 20.67 -10.24
CA ALA A 272 5.43 21.77 -10.46
C ALA A 272 6.65 21.33 -11.30
N VAL A 273 7.20 20.16 -11.01
CA VAL A 273 8.30 19.56 -11.78
C VAL A 273 7.88 19.28 -13.22
N LEU A 274 6.70 18.68 -13.43
CA LEU A 274 6.16 18.47 -14.77
C LEU A 274 6.07 19.78 -15.56
N ASN A 275 5.47 20.82 -14.97
CA ASN A 275 5.33 22.12 -15.63
C ASN A 275 6.70 22.74 -15.95
N ALA A 276 7.70 22.63 -15.05
CA ALA A 276 9.05 23.09 -15.30
C ALA A 276 9.69 22.36 -16.49
N PHE A 277 9.55 21.04 -16.57
CA PHE A 277 10.05 20.25 -17.73
C PHE A 277 9.35 20.62 -19.03
N LEU A 278 8.02 20.77 -19.02
CA LEU A 278 7.26 21.19 -20.21
C LEU A 278 7.68 22.58 -20.67
N THR A 279 7.81 23.55 -19.76
CA THR A 279 8.26 24.89 -20.07
C THR A 279 9.69 24.90 -20.63
N ALA A 280 10.61 24.18 -19.98
CA ALA A 280 12.01 24.09 -20.41
C ALA A 280 12.18 23.40 -21.77
N SER A 281 11.29 22.46 -22.12
CA SER A 281 11.29 21.77 -23.41
C SER A 281 10.62 22.55 -24.54
N GLY A 282 10.00 23.71 -24.25
CA GLY A 282 9.29 24.53 -25.22
C GLY A 282 7.90 23.98 -25.58
N TYR A 283 7.20 23.37 -24.61
CA TYR A 283 5.84 22.89 -24.81
C TYR A 283 4.88 24.01 -25.19
N ILE A 284 4.12 23.81 -26.26
CA ILE A 284 3.10 24.74 -26.72
C ILE A 284 1.72 24.18 -26.35
N PRO A 285 0.93 24.89 -25.52
CA PRO A 285 -0.40 24.43 -25.14
C PRO A 285 -1.37 24.45 -26.34
N PRO A 286 -2.44 23.62 -26.29
CA PRO A 286 -3.48 23.67 -27.30
C PRO A 286 -4.16 25.04 -27.34
N ILE A 287 -4.59 25.45 -28.51
CA ILE A 287 -5.25 26.73 -28.74
C ILE A 287 -6.77 26.53 -28.70
N ASN A 288 -7.47 27.45 -28.04
CA ASN A 288 -8.93 27.54 -28.13
C ASN A 288 -9.30 28.67 -29.08
N ALA A 289 -10.11 28.36 -30.06
CA ALA A 289 -10.60 29.34 -31.06
C ALA A 289 -12.11 29.21 -31.27
N GLY A 290 -12.79 30.33 -31.54
CA GLY A 290 -14.23 30.38 -31.77
C GLY A 290 -14.61 29.87 -33.19
N SER A 291 -13.63 29.84 -34.10
CA SER A 291 -13.81 29.34 -35.47
C SER A 291 -12.50 28.74 -35.99
N LEU A 292 -12.63 27.93 -37.07
CA LEU A 292 -11.47 27.36 -37.75
C LEU A 292 -10.56 28.45 -38.32
N ALA A 293 -11.14 29.46 -38.94
CA ALA A 293 -10.39 30.59 -39.51
C ALA A 293 -9.60 31.39 -38.48
N GLU A 294 -10.16 31.59 -37.31
CA GLU A 294 -9.47 32.22 -36.17
C GLU A 294 -8.28 31.37 -35.69
N ALA A 295 -8.48 30.05 -35.61
CA ALA A 295 -7.42 29.14 -35.22
C ALA A 295 -6.26 29.13 -36.23
N GLU A 296 -6.58 29.10 -37.54
CA GLU A 296 -5.59 29.19 -38.62
C GLU A 296 -4.81 30.52 -38.57
N ALA A 297 -5.51 31.63 -38.30
CA ALA A 297 -4.89 32.93 -38.15
C ALA A 297 -3.93 32.99 -36.95
N ILE A 298 -4.30 32.44 -35.80
CA ILE A 298 -3.44 32.35 -34.61
C ILE A 298 -2.21 31.48 -34.89
N LEU A 299 -2.39 30.35 -35.57
CA LEU A 299 -1.29 29.44 -35.93
C LEU A 299 -0.31 30.12 -36.90
N ALA A 300 -0.83 30.78 -37.91
CA ALA A 300 -0.04 31.51 -38.92
C ALA A 300 0.74 32.66 -38.29
N GLN A 301 0.12 33.43 -37.40
CA GLN A 301 0.75 34.54 -36.70
C GLN A 301 1.92 34.11 -35.80
N ASN A 302 1.83 32.92 -35.17
CA ASN A 302 2.86 32.40 -34.30
C ASN A 302 3.84 31.45 -34.99
N GLY A 303 3.62 31.14 -36.27
CA GLY A 303 4.44 30.18 -37.04
C GLY A 303 4.31 28.73 -36.55
N TRP A 304 3.22 28.38 -35.86
CA TRP A 304 2.98 27.04 -35.34
C TRP A 304 2.29 26.15 -36.35
N ILE A 305 2.58 24.85 -36.30
CA ILE A 305 1.99 23.86 -37.20
C ILE A 305 0.92 23.07 -36.41
N PRO A 306 -0.34 23.01 -36.89
CA PRO A 306 -1.37 22.19 -36.26
C PRO A 306 -1.00 20.71 -36.38
N GLN A 307 -1.28 19.94 -35.35
CA GLN A 307 -1.10 18.50 -35.42
C GLN A 307 -2.09 17.93 -36.46
N MET A 308 -1.61 17.12 -37.39
CA MET A 308 -2.36 16.70 -38.56
C MET A 308 -3.52 15.72 -38.33
N SER A 309 -3.87 15.37 -37.12
CA SER A 309 -5.05 14.54 -36.85
C SER A 309 -6.31 15.40 -36.81
N LEU A 310 -7.00 15.47 -37.91
CA LEU A 310 -8.19 16.29 -38.17
C LEU A 310 -9.45 15.93 -37.32
N GLU A 311 -9.43 14.92 -36.51
CA GLU A 311 -10.48 14.64 -35.54
C GLU A 311 -10.48 15.59 -34.33
N LEU A 312 -9.64 16.61 -34.39
CA LEU A 312 -9.37 17.61 -33.37
C LEU A 312 -10.44 18.67 -33.21
N TYR A 313 -11.37 18.75 -34.12
CA TYR A 313 -12.47 19.68 -34.06
C TYR A 313 -13.63 19.14 -33.24
N LYS A 314 -13.41 18.84 -31.97
CA LYS A 314 -14.53 18.65 -31.06
C LYS A 314 -14.91 20.01 -30.50
N PRO A 315 -16.16 20.48 -30.73
CA PRO A 315 -16.60 21.71 -30.09
C PRO A 315 -16.54 21.53 -28.58
N THR A 316 -15.92 22.50 -27.93
CA THR A 316 -16.00 22.60 -26.47
C THR A 316 -17.41 23.05 -26.10
N LEU A 317 -17.75 22.96 -24.83
CA LEU A 317 -19.05 23.33 -24.26
C LEU A 317 -19.54 24.74 -24.64
N ASP A 318 -18.59 25.65 -24.82
CA ASP A 318 -18.83 27.04 -25.16
C ASP A 318 -18.89 27.32 -26.68
N GLY A 319 -18.92 26.26 -27.48
CA GLY A 319 -18.91 26.37 -28.97
C GLY A 319 -17.54 26.73 -29.56
N THR A 320 -16.49 26.75 -28.73
CA THR A 320 -15.11 26.95 -29.17
C THR A 320 -14.49 25.63 -29.62
N PHE A 321 -13.44 25.69 -30.45
CA PHE A 321 -12.67 24.53 -30.89
C PHE A 321 -11.32 24.50 -30.19
N THR A 322 -10.89 23.32 -29.69
CA THR A 322 -9.57 23.12 -29.17
C THR A 322 -8.67 22.46 -30.20
N ILE A 323 -7.55 23.07 -30.53
CA ILE A 323 -6.61 22.60 -31.55
C ILE A 323 -5.29 22.25 -30.86
N GLY A 324 -4.87 21.00 -31.00
CA GLY A 324 -3.54 20.54 -30.58
C GLY A 324 -2.47 21.02 -31.56
N ILE A 325 -1.30 21.34 -31.05
CA ILE A 325 -0.17 21.83 -31.81
C ILE A 325 0.91 20.76 -31.84
N MET A 326 1.55 20.55 -32.97
CA MET A 326 2.68 19.63 -33.11
C MET A 326 3.81 20.12 -32.20
N GLN A 327 4.28 19.23 -31.33
CA GLN A 327 5.34 19.53 -30.39
C GLN A 327 6.72 19.29 -31.03
N SER A 328 7.72 19.99 -30.51
CA SER A 328 9.11 19.79 -30.91
C SER A 328 9.62 18.40 -30.48
N GLU A 329 10.65 17.88 -31.17
CA GLU A 329 11.29 16.62 -30.75
C GLU A 329 11.83 16.69 -29.30
N ALA A 330 12.34 17.84 -28.87
CA ALA A 330 12.80 18.06 -27.51
C ALA A 330 11.66 17.88 -26.50
N THR A 331 10.48 18.43 -26.79
CA THR A 331 9.28 18.27 -25.95
C THR A 331 8.80 16.82 -25.92
N MET A 332 8.73 16.15 -27.10
CA MET A 332 8.32 14.75 -27.17
C MET A 332 9.29 13.83 -26.41
N ASN A 333 10.59 14.09 -26.49
CA ASN A 333 11.60 13.35 -25.75
C ASN A 333 11.50 13.60 -24.23
N ALA A 334 11.24 14.83 -23.81
CA ALA A 334 11.01 15.16 -22.39
C ALA A 334 9.77 14.46 -21.84
N ILE A 335 8.66 14.45 -22.56
CA ILE A 335 7.42 13.74 -22.20
C ILE A 335 7.68 12.22 -22.12
N SER A 336 8.38 11.66 -23.12
CA SER A 336 8.73 10.24 -23.16
C SER A 336 9.63 9.84 -21.99
N PHE A 337 10.59 10.69 -21.65
CA PHE A 337 11.45 10.47 -20.48
C PHE A 337 10.66 10.47 -19.18
N LEU A 338 9.80 11.47 -18.96
CA LEU A 338 9.01 11.59 -17.75
C LEU A 338 8.01 10.43 -17.59
N TYR A 339 7.41 9.96 -18.69
CA TYR A 339 6.41 8.90 -18.65
C TYR A 339 7.02 7.49 -18.63
N LEU A 340 8.05 7.23 -19.44
CA LEU A 340 8.63 5.91 -19.62
C LEU A 340 10.01 5.75 -18.96
N GLY A 341 10.89 6.74 -19.12
CA GLY A 341 12.29 6.64 -18.72
C GLY A 341 12.53 6.87 -17.22
N LEU A 342 11.77 7.76 -16.59
CA LEU A 342 11.99 8.14 -15.19
C LEU A 342 11.91 6.95 -14.24
N GLU A 343 10.99 6.02 -14.49
CA GLU A 343 10.80 4.84 -13.64
C GLU A 343 11.95 3.83 -13.72
N LEU A 344 12.78 3.87 -14.76
CA LEU A 344 14.03 3.11 -14.80
C LEU A 344 14.96 3.56 -13.67
N PHE A 345 15.18 4.86 -13.53
CA PHE A 345 16.08 5.42 -12.53
C PHE A 345 15.50 5.30 -11.12
N THR A 346 14.23 5.67 -10.94
CA THR A 346 13.57 5.54 -9.63
C THR A 346 13.46 4.08 -9.20
N GLY A 347 13.20 3.15 -10.11
CA GLY A 347 13.18 1.70 -9.84
C GLY A 347 14.54 1.17 -9.37
N LEU A 348 15.64 1.57 -10.02
CA LEU A 348 17.01 1.17 -9.63
C LEU A 348 17.40 1.75 -8.27
N ILE A 349 17.13 3.03 -8.04
CA ILE A 349 17.43 3.69 -6.76
C ILE A 349 16.63 3.03 -5.64
N CYS A 350 15.33 2.83 -5.84
CA CYS A 350 14.46 2.17 -4.88
C CYS A 350 14.88 0.72 -4.61
N ALA A 351 15.31 -0.04 -5.63
CA ALA A 351 15.86 -1.39 -5.44
C ALA A 351 17.12 -1.36 -4.57
N GLY A 352 18.00 -0.38 -4.79
CA GLY A 352 19.18 -0.14 -3.96
C GLY A 352 18.81 0.15 -2.49
N LEU A 353 17.85 1.04 -2.23
CA LEU A 353 17.38 1.33 -0.88
C LEU A 353 16.81 0.08 -0.19
N PHE A 354 15.95 -0.67 -0.88
CA PHE A 354 15.34 -1.88 -0.33
C PHE A 354 16.33 -3.01 -0.08
N ALA A 355 17.44 -3.08 -0.80
CA ALA A 355 18.49 -4.08 -0.56
C ALA A 355 19.07 -3.98 0.87
N PHE A 356 19.02 -2.79 1.47
CA PHE A 356 19.47 -2.55 2.84
C PHE A 356 18.36 -2.70 3.90
N VAL A 357 17.10 -2.92 3.51
CA VAL A 357 15.98 -3.14 4.43
C VAL A 357 15.98 -4.59 4.88
N GLY A 358 16.53 -4.87 6.04
CA GLY A 358 16.72 -6.22 6.59
C GLY A 358 15.87 -6.58 7.80
N VAL A 359 14.71 -5.92 8.02
CA VAL A 359 13.88 -6.05 9.24
C VAL A 359 13.41 -7.48 9.49
N GLU A 360 12.97 -8.18 8.45
CA GLU A 360 12.23 -9.45 8.58
C GLU A 360 13.02 -10.59 9.24
N LYS A 361 14.34 -10.63 9.05
CA LYS A 361 15.17 -11.75 9.53
C LYS A 361 15.25 -11.84 11.05
N THR A 362 15.23 -10.69 11.72
CA THR A 362 15.41 -10.58 13.16
C THR A 362 14.14 -10.13 13.88
N LEU A 363 13.04 -9.86 13.14
CA LEU A 363 11.80 -9.32 13.66
C LEU A 363 11.20 -10.21 14.78
N GLY A 364 11.13 -11.52 14.58
CA GLY A 364 10.59 -12.44 15.59
C GLY A 364 11.37 -12.41 16.90
N LYS A 365 12.71 -12.35 16.83
CA LYS A 365 13.57 -12.22 18.02
C LYS A 365 13.33 -10.87 18.74
N LYS A 366 13.16 -9.79 17.97
CA LYS A 366 12.87 -8.44 18.50
C LYS A 366 11.51 -8.37 19.18
N GLN A 367 10.48 -8.92 18.54
CA GLN A 367 9.13 -8.99 19.12
C GLN A 367 9.11 -9.81 20.41
N GLN A 368 9.88 -10.90 20.48
CA GLN A 368 10.02 -11.66 21.72
C GLN A 368 10.67 -10.82 22.83
N MET A 369 11.73 -10.08 22.53
CA MET A 369 12.37 -9.19 23.52
C MET A 369 11.42 -8.07 24.00
N ILE A 370 10.60 -7.51 23.10
CA ILE A 370 9.57 -6.53 23.47
C ILE A 370 8.58 -7.16 24.46
N ARG A 371 8.08 -8.36 24.15
CA ARG A 371 7.14 -9.09 25.02
C ARG A 371 7.77 -9.39 26.41
N GLU A 372 9.02 -9.81 26.45
CA GLU A 372 9.73 -10.06 27.72
C GLU A 372 9.89 -8.79 28.55
N ARG A 373 10.19 -7.64 27.91
CA ARG A 373 10.25 -6.34 28.59
C ARG A 373 8.87 -5.92 29.12
N GLN A 374 7.82 -6.07 28.34
CA GLN A 374 6.45 -5.77 28.76
C GLN A 374 6.00 -6.68 29.90
N LYS A 375 6.33 -7.97 29.85
CA LYS A 375 6.06 -8.92 30.92
C LYS A 375 6.72 -8.50 32.23
N LYS A 376 8.03 -8.19 32.21
CA LYS A 376 8.76 -7.69 33.36
C LYS A 376 8.19 -6.39 33.92
N ALA A 377 7.77 -5.47 33.06
CA ALA A 377 7.14 -4.21 33.49
C ALA A 377 5.80 -4.47 34.21
N CYS A 378 4.95 -5.35 33.67
CA CYS A 378 3.70 -5.74 34.30
C CYS A 378 3.91 -6.44 35.66
N GLU A 379 4.90 -7.33 35.74
CA GLU A 379 5.26 -8.02 36.99
C GLU A 379 5.78 -7.04 38.07
N ALA A 380 6.57 -6.04 37.64
CA ALA A 380 7.07 -4.99 38.56
C ALA A 380 5.94 -4.10 39.11
N GLU A 381 4.83 -3.95 38.38
CA GLU A 381 3.63 -3.25 38.83
C GLU A 381 2.64 -4.14 39.61
N GLY A 382 2.98 -5.40 39.86
CA GLY A 382 2.09 -6.35 40.53
C GLY A 382 0.88 -6.79 39.71
N LYS A 383 0.91 -6.58 38.39
CA LYS A 383 -0.16 -6.97 37.46
C LYS A 383 0.13 -8.31 36.79
N VAL A 384 -0.93 -9.10 36.54
CA VAL A 384 -0.80 -10.35 35.81
C VAL A 384 -0.64 -10.04 34.31
N TRP A 385 0.49 -10.46 33.76
CA TRP A 385 0.69 -10.35 32.32
C TRP A 385 -0.06 -11.47 31.57
N VAL A 386 -0.92 -11.09 30.64
CA VAL A 386 -1.65 -12.02 29.77
C VAL A 386 -1.09 -11.92 28.36
N ALA A 387 -0.73 -13.07 27.79
CA ALA A 387 -0.22 -13.07 26.40
C ALA A 387 -1.25 -12.48 25.44
N PRO A 388 -0.83 -11.67 24.43
CA PRO A 388 -1.73 -11.02 23.51
C PRO A 388 -2.69 -11.98 22.80
N GLU A 389 -2.21 -13.18 22.47
CA GLU A 389 -3.01 -14.23 21.85
C GLU A 389 -4.17 -14.70 22.74
N ILE A 390 -3.89 -14.87 24.04
CA ILE A 390 -4.89 -15.30 25.03
C ILE A 390 -5.90 -14.17 25.29
N ARG A 391 -5.42 -12.92 25.37
CA ARG A 391 -6.31 -11.76 25.52
C ARG A 391 -7.27 -11.63 24.33
N LEU A 392 -6.75 -11.78 23.11
CA LEU A 392 -7.54 -11.73 21.89
C LEU A 392 -8.63 -12.82 21.87
N GLU A 393 -8.27 -14.03 22.29
CA GLU A 393 -9.23 -15.14 22.43
C GLU A 393 -10.30 -14.83 23.49
N GLN A 394 -9.90 -14.24 24.61
CA GLN A 394 -10.83 -13.82 25.66
C GLN A 394 -11.76 -12.69 25.20
N GLU A 395 -11.25 -11.71 24.47
CA GLU A 395 -12.05 -10.62 23.90
C GLU A 395 -13.02 -11.12 22.82
N GLN A 396 -12.58 -12.05 21.98
CA GLN A 396 -13.45 -12.68 20.99
C GLN A 396 -14.59 -13.44 21.68
N LYS A 397 -14.29 -14.24 22.70
CA LYS A 397 -15.33 -14.95 23.46
C LYS A 397 -16.29 -13.99 24.14
N ARG A 398 -15.81 -12.90 24.75
CA ARG A 398 -16.70 -11.88 25.33
C ARG A 398 -17.58 -11.21 24.27
N ALA A 399 -17.01 -10.86 23.12
CA ALA A 399 -17.77 -10.26 22.03
C ALA A 399 -18.82 -11.23 21.44
N GLU A 400 -18.50 -12.53 21.39
CA GLU A 400 -19.45 -13.58 20.98
C GLU A 400 -20.57 -13.76 22.04
N GLU A 401 -20.22 -13.76 23.32
CA GLU A 401 -21.20 -13.82 24.43
C GLU A 401 -22.12 -12.59 24.45
N GLU A 402 -21.57 -11.37 24.24
CA GLU A 402 -22.36 -10.14 24.13
C GLU A 402 -23.29 -10.17 22.91
N ALA A 403 -22.78 -10.57 21.75
CA ALA A 403 -23.56 -10.69 20.52
C ALA A 403 -24.70 -11.72 20.66
N GLU A 404 -24.42 -12.85 21.35
CA GLU A 404 -25.42 -13.86 21.63
C GLU A 404 -26.49 -13.33 22.61
N ALA A 405 -26.11 -12.58 23.64
CA ALA A 405 -27.05 -11.97 24.58
C ALA A 405 -27.95 -10.92 23.90
N ASP A 406 -27.39 -10.10 23.02
CA ASP A 406 -28.15 -9.12 22.26
C ASP A 406 -29.10 -9.79 21.26
N PHE A 407 -28.65 -10.83 20.57
CA PHE A 407 -29.48 -11.63 19.69
C PHE A 407 -30.66 -12.24 20.43
N ARG A 408 -30.47 -12.79 21.64
CA ARG A 408 -31.55 -13.35 22.45
C ARG A 408 -32.56 -12.28 22.84
N ARG A 409 -32.14 -11.05 23.16
CA ARG A 409 -33.07 -9.93 23.45
C ARG A 409 -33.85 -9.54 22.21
N GLU A 410 -33.20 -9.43 21.05
CA GLU A 410 -33.88 -9.13 19.78
C GLU A 410 -34.85 -10.22 19.36
N LEU A 411 -34.46 -11.49 19.54
CA LEU A 411 -35.32 -12.64 19.25
C LEU A 411 -36.57 -12.64 20.12
N GLN A 412 -36.42 -12.35 21.42
CA GLN A 412 -37.56 -12.26 22.33
C GLN A 412 -38.52 -11.15 21.91
N ALA A 413 -38.01 -9.95 21.62
CA ALA A 413 -38.85 -8.83 21.17
C ALA A 413 -39.52 -9.12 19.81
N ARG A 414 -38.86 -9.89 18.93
CA ARG A 414 -39.44 -10.31 17.64
C ARG A 414 -40.54 -11.36 17.82
N CYS A 415 -40.33 -12.32 18.72
CA CYS A 415 -41.34 -13.35 19.01
C CYS A 415 -42.59 -12.74 19.65
N GLU A 416 -42.44 -11.80 20.58
CA GLU A 416 -43.54 -11.05 21.17
C GLU A 416 -44.37 -10.29 20.11
N LYS A 417 -43.70 -9.63 19.14
CA LYS A 417 -44.38 -8.91 18.05
C LYS A 417 -45.10 -9.81 17.05
N LYS A 418 -44.58 -11.00 16.79
CA LYS A 418 -45.10 -11.91 15.77
C LYS A 418 -45.93 -13.06 16.30
N GLY A 419 -46.09 -13.19 17.61
CA GLY A 419 -46.81 -14.30 18.25
C GLY A 419 -46.15 -15.67 18.04
N LEU A 420 -44.82 -15.69 17.90
CA LEU A 420 -44.03 -16.92 17.72
C LEU A 420 -43.56 -17.43 19.09
N ASP A 421 -43.40 -18.75 19.20
CA ASP A 421 -42.85 -19.36 20.40
C ASP A 421 -41.34 -19.13 20.48
N TYR A 422 -40.90 -18.44 21.53
CA TYR A 422 -39.52 -18.09 21.76
C TYR A 422 -38.58 -19.31 21.89
N GLN A 423 -39.06 -20.35 22.59
CA GLN A 423 -38.26 -21.56 22.81
C GLN A 423 -37.95 -22.28 21.50
N THR A 424 -38.94 -22.43 20.65
CA THR A 424 -38.79 -23.08 19.33
C THR A 424 -37.81 -22.30 18.42
N GLU A 425 -37.88 -20.98 18.42
CA GLU A 425 -36.97 -20.15 17.59
C GLU A 425 -35.55 -20.10 18.17
N LEU A 426 -35.43 -20.14 19.49
CA LEU A 426 -34.11 -20.22 20.15
C LEU A 426 -33.41 -21.57 19.87
N GLU A 427 -34.15 -22.68 19.95
CA GLU A 427 -33.62 -24.01 19.64
C GLU A 427 -33.14 -24.11 18.19
N LYS A 428 -33.87 -23.54 17.25
CA LYS A 428 -33.44 -23.45 15.84
C LYS A 428 -32.11 -22.67 15.70
N HIS A 429 -32.03 -21.54 16.38
CA HIS A 429 -30.79 -20.73 16.34
C HIS A 429 -29.60 -21.47 16.93
N ILE A 430 -29.76 -22.10 18.10
CA ILE A 430 -28.71 -22.89 18.75
C ILE A 430 -28.22 -24.02 17.82
N GLU A 431 -29.18 -24.71 17.15
CA GLU A 431 -28.82 -25.76 16.22
C GLU A 431 -28.07 -25.21 14.97
N GLU A 432 -28.50 -24.05 14.44
CA GLU A 432 -27.78 -23.38 13.33
C GLU A 432 -26.36 -22.96 13.73
N VAL A 433 -26.18 -22.43 14.93
CA VAL A 433 -24.85 -22.04 15.46
C VAL A 433 -24.00 -23.30 15.62
N ARG A 434 -24.52 -24.37 16.21
CA ARG A 434 -23.80 -25.64 16.38
C ARG A 434 -23.32 -26.21 15.03
N ILE A 435 -24.21 -26.24 14.02
CA ILE A 435 -23.85 -26.70 12.68
C ILE A 435 -22.75 -25.83 12.05
N LYS A 436 -22.78 -24.49 12.27
CA LYS A 436 -21.76 -23.59 11.78
C LYS A 436 -20.41 -23.84 12.48
N GLU A 437 -20.42 -24.01 13.80
CA GLU A 437 -19.22 -24.31 14.58
C GLU A 437 -18.60 -25.66 14.20
N GLU A 438 -19.40 -26.70 14.05
CA GLU A 438 -18.94 -28.01 13.58
C GLU A 438 -18.27 -27.92 12.19
N LYS A 439 -18.92 -27.23 11.23
CA LYS A 439 -18.37 -26.99 9.90
C LYS A 439 -17.06 -26.18 9.93
N GLN A 440 -17.00 -25.20 10.81
CA GLN A 440 -15.80 -24.38 10.99
C GLN A 440 -14.65 -25.21 11.60
N ALA A 441 -14.94 -25.98 12.65
CA ALA A 441 -13.99 -26.88 13.31
C ALA A 441 -13.45 -27.96 12.34
N GLU A 442 -14.34 -28.54 11.53
CA GLU A 442 -13.96 -29.49 10.49
C GLU A 442 -13.05 -28.85 9.44
N LYS A 443 -13.40 -27.64 8.97
CA LYS A 443 -12.58 -26.87 8.02
C LYS A 443 -11.20 -26.56 8.58
N GLU A 444 -11.12 -26.17 9.85
CA GLU A 444 -9.85 -25.90 10.53
C GLU A 444 -9.02 -27.18 10.72
N ARG A 445 -9.66 -28.28 11.07
CA ARG A 445 -9.00 -29.61 11.17
C ARG A 445 -8.44 -30.04 9.82
N LEU A 446 -9.23 -29.92 8.75
CA LEU A 446 -8.78 -30.23 7.40
C LEU A 446 -7.64 -29.30 6.94
N ALA A 447 -7.69 -28.01 7.31
CA ALA A 447 -6.62 -27.07 7.02
C ALA A 447 -5.32 -27.41 7.75
N LYS A 448 -5.40 -27.84 9.02
CA LYS A 448 -4.23 -28.33 9.80
C LYS A 448 -3.63 -29.57 9.17
N ILE A 449 -4.45 -30.58 8.84
CA ILE A 449 -4.00 -31.81 8.18
C ILE A 449 -3.30 -31.49 6.85
N LYS A 450 -3.91 -30.64 6.01
CA LYS A 450 -3.28 -30.21 4.75
C LYS A 450 -1.98 -29.43 4.95
N ALA A 451 -1.88 -28.64 6.03
CA ALA A 451 -0.64 -27.92 6.36
C ALA A 451 0.47 -28.88 6.81
N GLU A 452 0.14 -29.86 7.63
CA GLU A 452 1.06 -30.93 8.08
C GLU A 452 1.53 -31.80 6.92
N GLU A 453 0.61 -32.23 6.04
CA GLU A 453 0.96 -32.96 4.81
C GLU A 453 1.91 -32.16 3.91
N LYS A 454 1.61 -30.87 3.67
CA LYS A 454 2.50 -30.00 2.90
C LYS A 454 3.87 -29.85 3.56
N ALA A 455 3.91 -29.73 4.89
CA ALA A 455 5.17 -29.65 5.63
C ALA A 455 5.97 -30.95 5.52
N LYS A 456 5.29 -32.12 5.62
CA LYS A 456 5.89 -33.44 5.44
C LYS A 456 6.44 -33.62 4.02
N ILE A 457 5.65 -33.32 3.00
CA ILE A 457 6.09 -33.37 1.59
C ILE A 457 7.29 -32.45 1.35
N ALA A 458 7.30 -31.26 1.95
CA ALA A 458 8.44 -30.34 1.82
C ALA A 458 9.70 -30.88 2.52
N ALA A 459 9.53 -31.48 3.69
CA ALA A 459 10.62 -32.15 4.43
C ALA A 459 11.17 -33.36 3.64
N ASP A 460 10.31 -34.20 3.10
CA ASP A 460 10.67 -35.36 2.30
C ASP A 460 11.39 -34.95 1.01
N LYS A 461 10.92 -33.94 0.30
CA LYS A 461 11.59 -33.35 -0.86
C LYS A 461 12.98 -32.79 -0.50
N LYS A 462 13.12 -32.17 0.66
CA LYS A 462 14.41 -31.66 1.14
C LYS A 462 15.34 -32.81 1.50
N ALA A 463 14.85 -33.86 2.17
CA ALA A 463 15.59 -35.07 2.52
C ALA A 463 16.04 -35.80 1.25
N ALA A 464 15.15 -36.01 0.28
CA ALA A 464 15.46 -36.62 -1.01
C ALA A 464 16.52 -35.83 -1.81
N LYS A 465 16.46 -34.48 -1.74
CA LYS A 465 17.48 -33.63 -2.37
C LYS A 465 18.84 -33.76 -1.69
N LEU A 466 18.85 -33.88 -0.36
CA LEU A 466 20.07 -34.06 0.43
C LEU A 466 20.65 -35.48 0.25
N ALA A 467 19.80 -36.49 0.08
CA ALA A 467 20.20 -37.86 -0.17
C ALA A 467 20.87 -38.08 -1.55
N LYS A 468 20.55 -37.19 -2.53
CA LYS A 468 21.18 -37.21 -3.87
C LYS A 468 22.58 -36.58 -3.89
N LEU A 469 23.00 -35.93 -2.82
CA LEU A 469 24.34 -35.33 -2.73
C LEU A 469 25.37 -36.40 -2.40
N THR A 470 26.54 -36.34 -3.04
CA THR A 470 27.68 -37.15 -2.62
C THR A 470 28.12 -36.80 -1.20
N PRO A 471 28.80 -37.70 -0.46
CA PRO A 471 29.26 -37.41 0.91
C PRO A 471 30.07 -36.13 1.01
N GLU A 472 30.88 -35.84 0.01
CA GLU A 472 31.67 -34.59 -0.04
C GLU A 472 30.80 -33.35 -0.28
N GLN A 473 29.85 -33.45 -1.21
CA GLN A 473 28.88 -32.34 -1.46
C GLN A 473 28.01 -32.08 -0.23
N ARG A 474 27.63 -33.13 0.50
CA ARG A 474 26.85 -33.01 1.73
C ARG A 474 27.65 -32.32 2.82
N ARG A 475 28.91 -32.70 3.03
CA ARG A 475 29.82 -31.99 3.97
C ARG A 475 29.97 -30.51 3.61
N LYS A 476 30.17 -30.18 2.34
CA LYS A 476 30.25 -28.79 1.86
C LYS A 476 28.95 -28.03 2.08
N TYR A 477 27.81 -28.68 1.87
CA TYR A 477 26.49 -28.08 2.12
C TYR A 477 26.28 -27.80 3.62
N ASP A 478 26.53 -28.78 4.49
CA ASP A 478 26.36 -28.68 5.94
C ASP A 478 27.29 -27.60 6.52
N ALA A 479 28.57 -27.61 6.14
CA ALA A 479 29.53 -26.57 6.54
C ALA A 479 29.12 -25.16 6.05
N ARG A 480 28.53 -25.05 4.84
CA ARG A 480 28.00 -23.78 4.33
C ARG A 480 26.80 -23.30 5.14
N MET A 481 25.91 -24.22 5.51
CA MET A 481 24.73 -23.89 6.33
C MET A 481 25.12 -23.49 7.74
N GLU A 482 26.06 -24.22 8.36
CA GLU A 482 26.60 -23.89 9.68
C GLU A 482 27.29 -22.52 9.68
N LYS A 483 28.17 -22.26 8.70
CA LYS A 483 28.81 -20.97 8.53
C LYS A 483 27.82 -19.82 8.30
N ARG A 484 26.73 -20.11 7.58
CA ARG A 484 25.64 -19.15 7.37
C ARG A 484 24.91 -18.86 8.69
N LYS A 485 24.56 -19.90 9.46
CA LYS A 485 23.89 -19.77 10.75
C LYS A 485 24.76 -19.00 11.74
N ALA A 486 26.04 -19.35 11.83
CA ALA A 486 26.99 -18.66 12.70
C ALA A 486 27.12 -17.15 12.34
N ARG A 487 27.13 -16.82 11.04
CA ARG A 487 27.11 -15.42 10.59
C ARG A 487 25.82 -14.69 10.93
N GLU A 488 24.68 -15.35 10.79
CA GLU A 488 23.37 -14.78 11.14
C GLU A 488 23.25 -14.56 12.64
N ASP A 489 23.75 -15.48 13.47
CA ASP A 489 23.75 -15.36 14.93
C ASP A 489 24.75 -14.29 15.39
N ALA A 490 25.97 -14.23 14.83
CA ALA A 490 26.93 -13.18 15.15
C ALA A 490 26.41 -11.78 14.75
N ALA A 491 25.75 -11.66 13.59
CA ALA A 491 25.13 -10.41 13.16
C ALA A 491 23.99 -9.99 14.10
N TRP A 492 23.22 -10.96 14.59
CA TRP A 492 22.16 -10.72 15.57
C TRP A 492 22.71 -10.23 16.91
N GLU A 493 23.77 -10.85 17.43
CA GLU A 493 24.38 -10.42 18.71
C GLU A 493 24.93 -8.99 18.62
N ILE A 494 25.54 -8.60 17.49
CA ILE A 494 25.99 -7.22 17.27
C ILE A 494 24.80 -6.27 17.20
N GLU A 495 23.73 -6.63 16.48
CA GLU A 495 22.52 -5.82 16.37
C GLU A 495 21.83 -5.67 17.72
N ARG A 496 21.74 -6.76 18.49
CA ARG A 496 21.18 -6.79 19.84
C ARG A 496 21.95 -5.87 20.79
N ALA A 497 23.28 -5.99 20.84
CA ALA A 497 24.10 -5.16 21.71
C ALA A 497 23.95 -3.66 21.38
N LYS A 498 23.95 -3.30 20.10
CA LYS A 498 23.71 -1.91 19.65
C LYS A 498 22.30 -1.43 20.03
N GLY A 499 21.29 -2.29 19.87
CA GLY A 499 19.91 -1.96 20.23
C GLY A 499 19.73 -1.73 21.72
N GLU A 500 20.34 -2.57 22.58
CA GLU A 500 20.30 -2.42 24.02
C GLU A 500 20.98 -1.12 24.51
N ILE A 501 22.10 -0.74 23.90
CA ILE A 501 22.78 0.55 24.21
C ILE A 501 21.84 1.73 23.89
N ILE A 502 21.20 1.71 22.71
CA ILE A 502 20.28 2.79 22.31
C ILE A 502 19.05 2.81 23.21
N TYR A 503 18.50 1.64 23.53
CA TYR A 503 17.36 1.50 24.44
C TYR A 503 17.69 2.12 25.81
N ASN A 504 18.78 1.72 26.45
CA ASN A 504 19.18 2.22 27.77
C ASN A 504 19.42 3.74 27.73
N LYS A 505 20.07 4.25 26.69
CA LYS A 505 20.27 5.69 26.51
C LYS A 505 18.95 6.44 26.40
N MET A 506 18.01 5.92 25.60
CA MET A 506 16.70 6.57 25.40
C MET A 506 15.86 6.55 26.68
N GLN A 507 15.86 5.44 27.41
CA GLN A 507 15.17 5.35 28.71
C GLN A 507 15.76 6.32 29.75
N ALA A 508 17.08 6.48 29.78
CA ALA A 508 17.74 7.45 30.65
C ALA A 508 17.39 8.91 30.25
N GLU A 509 17.35 9.23 28.95
CA GLU A 509 16.91 10.56 28.46
C GLU A 509 15.44 10.85 28.84
N LEU A 510 14.55 9.86 28.77
CA LEU A 510 13.15 10.00 29.15
C LEU A 510 12.99 10.21 30.66
N ALA A 511 13.63 9.38 31.50
CA ALA A 511 13.61 9.51 32.95
C ALA A 511 14.18 10.86 33.42
N ALA A 512 15.25 11.35 32.81
CA ALA A 512 15.82 12.67 33.12
C ALA A 512 14.89 13.83 32.75
N LYS A 513 14.02 13.66 31.76
CA LYS A 513 13.01 14.68 31.38
C LYS A 513 11.80 14.63 32.31
N GLU A 514 11.36 13.46 32.72
CA GLU A 514 10.29 13.29 33.72
C GLU A 514 10.67 13.91 35.07
N ALA A 515 11.93 13.71 35.50
CA ALA A 515 12.43 14.32 36.74
C ALA A 515 12.53 15.85 36.71
N LYS A 516 12.44 16.48 35.52
CA LYS A 516 12.47 17.95 35.36
C LYS A 516 11.09 18.58 35.20
N GLN A 517 10.04 17.78 35.01
CA GLN A 517 8.64 18.18 35.02
C GLN A 517 8.02 18.02 36.39
#